data_6b7a284c948b317a218b917447c50379
#
_entry.id   6b7a284c948b317a218b917447c50379
#
_cell.length_a   1.000
_cell.length_b   1.000
_cell.length_c   1.000
_cell.angle_alpha   90.00
_cell.angle_beta   90.00
_cell.angle_gamma   90.00
#
_symmetry.space_group_name_H-M   'P 1'
#
loop_
_entity.id
_entity.type
_entity.pdbx_description
1 polymer ?
#
loop_
_entity_poly.entity_id
_entity_poly.type
_entity_poly.pdbx_seq_one_letter_code
_entity_poly.pdbx_strand_id
1 'polypeptide(L)'
;MSHSMKEIYKNSMLGSLAADALAMPVHWYYDTQKLDRDYGRLSSYVAPQNPHSDSILWRSRYIPRNARGNILHDQIKYWGQREIHYHQFLAAGENTINYQLGKELYLTILEYGVY
;
A
#
# COMPACT_ATOMS: atom_id res chain seq x y z
N MET A 1 29.43 -12.07 -1.19
CA MET A 1 28.34 -12.28 -0.22
C MET A 1 28.17 -13.79 0.00
N SER A 2 28.14 -14.26 1.22
CA SER A 2 27.91 -15.66 1.55
C SER A 2 26.48 -16.10 1.18
N HIS A 3 26.27 -17.42 1.00
CA HIS A 3 24.93 -17.97 0.72
C HIS A 3 23.91 -17.56 1.80
N SER A 4 24.29 -17.58 3.08
CA SER A 4 23.43 -17.17 4.19
C SER A 4 23.02 -15.69 4.13
N MET A 5 23.91 -14.79 3.70
CA MET A 5 23.58 -13.38 3.54
C MET A 5 22.57 -13.14 2.40
N LYS A 6 22.72 -13.85 1.28
CA LYS A 6 21.73 -13.79 0.20
C LYS A 6 20.35 -14.23 0.66
N GLU A 7 20.27 -15.29 1.45
CA GLU A 7 19.02 -15.77 2.00
C GLU A 7 18.40 -14.78 3.00
N ILE A 8 19.22 -14.15 3.85
CA ILE A 8 18.76 -13.11 4.76
C ILE A 8 18.11 -11.95 3.99
N TYR A 9 18.78 -11.46 2.96
CA TYR A 9 18.23 -10.36 2.13
C TYR A 9 16.95 -10.76 1.41
N LYS A 10 16.92 -11.95 0.82
CA LYS A 10 15.71 -12.49 0.18
C LYS A 10 14.55 -12.59 1.17
N ASN A 11 14.79 -13.18 2.32
CA ASN A 11 13.76 -13.40 3.34
C ASN A 11 13.28 -12.07 3.94
N SER A 12 14.18 -11.11 4.13
CA SER A 12 13.82 -9.75 4.58
C SER A 12 12.90 -9.05 3.57
N MET A 13 13.22 -9.15 2.27
CA MET A 13 12.38 -8.58 1.22
C MET A 13 11.00 -9.28 1.18
N LEU A 14 10.96 -10.60 1.17
CA LEU A 14 9.71 -11.35 1.17
C LEU A 14 8.86 -11.06 2.41
N GLY A 15 9.49 -11.00 3.59
CA GLY A 15 8.81 -10.67 4.84
C GLY A 15 8.20 -9.28 4.83
N SER A 16 8.91 -8.28 4.32
CA SER A 16 8.40 -6.92 4.22
C SER A 16 7.27 -6.79 3.20
N LEU A 17 7.35 -7.47 2.05
CA LEU A 17 6.25 -7.52 1.07
C LEU A 17 5.00 -8.18 1.65
N ALA A 18 5.16 -9.29 2.38
CA ALA A 18 4.05 -9.97 3.04
C ALA A 18 3.41 -9.10 4.13
N ALA A 19 4.21 -8.42 4.95
CA ALA A 19 3.74 -7.53 5.99
C ALA A 19 2.97 -6.32 5.43
N ASP A 20 3.48 -5.70 4.37
CA ASP A 20 2.79 -4.60 3.68
C ASP A 20 1.45 -5.05 3.11
N ALA A 21 1.42 -6.19 2.43
CA ALA A 21 0.18 -6.73 1.86
C ALA A 21 -0.84 -7.10 2.94
N LEU A 22 -0.40 -7.61 4.08
CA LEU A 22 -1.27 -7.92 5.23
C LEU A 22 -1.82 -6.64 5.86
N ALA A 23 -1.01 -5.62 6.00
CA ALA A 23 -1.38 -4.34 6.61
C ALA A 23 -2.18 -3.42 5.67
N MET A 24 -2.11 -3.62 4.36
CA MET A 24 -2.68 -2.73 3.34
C MET A 24 -4.17 -2.41 3.58
N PRO A 25 -5.06 -3.36 3.91
CA PRO A 25 -6.48 -3.04 4.08
C PRO A 25 -6.79 -2.19 5.32
N VAL A 26 -5.85 -2.10 6.26
CA VAL A 26 -6.01 -1.32 7.50
C VAL A 26 -5.14 -0.07 7.54
N HIS A 27 -4.49 0.28 6.45
CA HIS A 27 -3.77 1.54 6.35
C HIS A 27 -4.71 2.73 6.62
N TRP A 28 -4.18 3.72 7.34
CA TRP A 28 -4.87 4.97 7.64
C TRP A 28 -6.01 4.84 8.65
N TYR A 29 -6.09 3.73 9.39
CA TYR A 29 -6.91 3.67 10.62
C TYR A 29 -6.12 4.29 11.78
N TYR A 30 -6.68 5.34 12.37
CA TYR A 30 -6.15 6.02 13.55
C TYR A 30 -6.99 5.73 14.80
N ASP A 31 -8.23 5.34 14.60
CA ASP A 31 -9.18 4.96 15.65
C ASP A 31 -9.20 3.43 15.76
N THR A 32 -8.61 2.92 16.85
CA THR A 32 -8.51 1.47 17.07
C THR A 32 -9.87 0.80 17.27
N GLN A 33 -10.87 1.51 17.80
CA GLN A 33 -12.22 0.97 17.95
C GLN A 33 -12.89 0.77 16.59
N LYS A 34 -12.69 1.69 15.66
CA LYS A 34 -13.17 1.54 14.29
C LYS A 34 -12.44 0.40 13.58
N LEU A 35 -11.14 0.29 13.76
CA LEU A 35 -10.33 -0.80 13.22
C LEU A 35 -10.84 -2.16 13.70
N ASP A 36 -11.03 -2.31 15.00
CA ASP A 36 -11.51 -3.56 15.59
C ASP A 36 -12.91 -3.93 15.10
N ARG A 37 -13.79 -2.94 14.95
CA ARG A 37 -15.14 -3.15 14.44
C ARG A 37 -15.16 -3.57 12.97
N ASP A 38 -14.34 -2.91 12.13
CA ASP A 38 -14.40 -3.07 10.68
C ASP A 38 -13.61 -4.31 10.23
N TYR A 39 -12.50 -4.65 10.86
CA TYR A 39 -11.62 -5.75 10.47
C TYR A 39 -11.28 -6.74 11.59
N GLY A 40 -11.28 -6.30 12.85
CA GLY A 40 -10.78 -7.11 13.95
C GLY A 40 -9.30 -7.45 13.78
N ARG A 41 -8.90 -8.63 14.27
CA ARG A 41 -7.52 -9.12 14.13
C ARG A 41 -7.30 -9.72 12.75
N LEU A 42 -6.42 -9.12 11.96
CA LEU A 42 -6.03 -9.66 10.66
C LEU A 42 -5.04 -10.82 10.82
N SER A 43 -5.36 -11.94 10.19
CA SER A 43 -4.51 -13.14 10.13
C SER A 43 -4.35 -13.68 8.70
N SER A 44 -4.97 -13.02 7.73
CA SER A 44 -4.90 -13.37 6.31
C SER A 44 -4.99 -12.11 5.46
N TYR A 45 -4.63 -12.23 4.18
CA TYR A 45 -4.80 -11.15 3.23
C TYR A 45 -6.29 -10.92 2.98
N VAL A 46 -6.72 -9.68 3.11
CA VAL A 46 -8.09 -9.25 2.78
C VAL A 46 -8.07 -8.04 1.88
N ALA A 47 -9.10 -7.87 1.08
CA ALA A 47 -9.26 -6.68 0.26
C ALA A 47 -9.65 -5.47 1.12
N PRO A 48 -9.24 -4.26 0.72
CA PRO A 48 -9.73 -3.05 1.37
C PRO A 48 -11.24 -2.90 1.15
N GLN A 49 -11.93 -2.42 2.17
CA GLN A 49 -13.39 -2.30 2.17
C GLN A 49 -13.83 -0.84 2.14
N ASN A 50 -14.88 -0.58 1.37
CA ASN A 50 -15.67 0.64 1.48
C ASN A 50 -17.05 0.30 2.08
N PRO A 51 -17.61 1.16 2.93
CA PRO A 51 -17.07 2.43 3.42
C PRO A 51 -15.90 2.22 4.39
N HIS A 52 -14.88 3.09 4.30
CA HIS A 52 -13.78 3.17 5.26
C HIS A 52 -14.12 4.20 6.33
N SER A 53 -14.50 3.74 7.50
CA SER A 53 -15.06 4.59 8.55
C SER A 53 -14.07 5.61 9.15
N ASP A 54 -12.77 5.38 8.97
CA ASP A 54 -11.70 6.26 9.48
C ASP A 54 -10.89 6.93 8.36
N SER A 55 -11.40 6.93 7.13
CA SER A 55 -10.71 7.50 5.98
C SER A 55 -10.35 8.97 6.19
N ILE A 56 -9.10 9.29 5.84
CA ILE A 56 -8.59 10.67 5.82
C ILE A 56 -8.61 11.29 4.41
N LEU A 57 -9.06 10.54 3.41
CA LEU A 57 -9.02 10.97 2.00
C LEU A 57 -9.82 12.27 1.77
N TRP A 58 -10.85 12.53 2.57
CA TRP A 58 -11.63 13.76 2.53
C TRP A 58 -10.83 15.02 2.86
N ARG A 59 -9.68 14.88 3.55
CA ARG A 59 -8.74 15.98 3.83
C ARG A 59 -7.75 16.20 2.69
N SER A 60 -7.65 15.26 1.77
CA SER A 60 -6.69 15.30 0.67
C SER A 60 -7.24 16.13 -0.46
N ARG A 61 -6.41 17.06 -0.96
CA ARG A 61 -6.75 17.90 -2.11
C ARG A 61 -5.58 17.86 -3.07
N TYR A 62 -5.88 17.68 -4.33
CA TYR A 62 -4.89 17.75 -5.37
C TYR A 62 -5.47 18.43 -6.60
N ILE A 63 -4.83 19.51 -7.03
CA ILE A 63 -5.18 20.24 -8.25
C ILE A 63 -3.94 20.26 -9.12
N PRO A 64 -3.92 19.54 -10.24
CA PRO A 64 -2.77 19.54 -11.14
C PRO A 64 -2.60 20.92 -11.77
N ARG A 65 -1.38 21.44 -11.77
CA ARG A 65 -1.06 22.74 -12.39
C ARG A 65 -1.06 22.68 -13.90
N ASN A 66 -0.83 21.52 -14.48
CA ASN A 66 -0.79 21.25 -15.91
C ASN A 66 -1.00 19.75 -16.17
N ALA A 67 -1.04 19.36 -17.45
CA ALA A 67 -1.25 17.97 -17.84
C ALA A 67 -0.21 16.99 -17.29
N ARG A 68 1.06 17.41 -17.14
CA ARG A 68 2.12 16.56 -16.57
C ARG A 68 1.92 16.29 -15.07
N GLY A 69 1.29 17.22 -14.37
CA GLY A 69 0.96 17.07 -12.95
C GLY A 69 -0.32 16.27 -12.71
N ASN A 70 -1.05 15.88 -13.75
CA ASN A 70 -2.26 15.07 -13.59
C ASN A 70 -1.91 13.58 -13.42
N ILE A 71 -1.43 13.23 -12.23
CA ILE A 71 -1.03 11.86 -11.88
C ILE A 71 -2.19 11.00 -11.37
N LEU A 72 -3.31 11.60 -10.99
CA LEU A 72 -4.47 10.88 -10.47
C LEU A 72 -5.46 10.47 -11.57
N HIS A 73 -5.44 11.16 -12.72
CA HIS A 73 -6.32 10.88 -13.84
C HIS A 73 -7.80 10.79 -13.42
N ASP A 74 -8.47 9.72 -13.76
CA ASP A 74 -9.87 9.44 -13.43
C ASP A 74 -10.12 9.18 -11.93
N GLN A 75 -9.06 8.92 -11.16
CA GLN A 75 -9.17 8.69 -9.72
C GLN A 75 -9.27 10.00 -8.91
N ILE A 76 -8.99 11.15 -9.52
CA ILE A 76 -9.05 12.45 -8.84
C ILE A 76 -10.42 12.71 -8.21
N LYS A 77 -11.48 12.16 -8.76
CA LYS A 77 -12.86 12.28 -8.27
C LYS A 77 -13.08 11.75 -6.85
N TYR A 78 -12.21 10.85 -6.38
CA TYR A 78 -12.29 10.29 -5.02
C TYR A 78 -11.60 11.17 -3.99
N TRP A 79 -10.70 12.06 -4.40
CA TRP A 79 -10.02 12.99 -3.52
C TRP A 79 -11.02 13.98 -2.90
N GLY A 80 -10.94 14.13 -1.60
CA GLY A 80 -11.87 14.97 -0.84
C GLY A 80 -13.18 14.28 -0.44
N GLN A 81 -13.41 13.04 -0.85
CA GLN A 81 -14.60 12.28 -0.45
C GLN A 81 -14.39 11.55 0.87
N ARG A 82 -15.47 11.39 1.63
CA ARG A 82 -15.49 10.64 2.89
C ARG A 82 -15.70 9.16 2.65
N GLU A 83 -15.27 8.35 3.62
CA GLU A 83 -15.54 6.91 3.67
C GLU A 83 -14.99 6.10 2.49
N ILE A 84 -14.05 6.66 1.74
CA ILE A 84 -13.35 5.99 0.65
C ILE A 84 -12.02 5.46 1.15
N HIS A 85 -11.77 4.17 0.94
CA HIS A 85 -10.49 3.56 1.25
C HIS A 85 -9.40 4.04 0.29
N TYR A 86 -8.26 4.44 0.84
CA TYR A 86 -7.14 4.93 0.04
C TYR A 86 -6.65 3.91 -1.00
N HIS A 87 -6.68 2.63 -0.62
CA HIS A 87 -6.27 1.51 -1.46
C HIS A 87 -7.44 0.74 -2.09
N GLN A 88 -8.58 1.37 -2.31
CA GLN A 88 -9.81 0.72 -2.77
C GLN A 88 -9.68 -0.12 -4.05
N PHE A 89 -8.66 0.14 -4.87
CA PHE A 89 -8.43 -0.57 -6.13
C PHE A 89 -7.46 -1.75 -6.01
N LEU A 90 -6.86 -1.96 -4.84
CA LEU A 90 -5.99 -3.10 -4.61
C LEU A 90 -6.81 -4.33 -4.21
N ALA A 91 -6.39 -5.50 -4.70
CA ALA A 91 -6.95 -6.77 -4.28
C ALA A 91 -6.27 -7.29 -3.00
N ALA A 92 -6.89 -8.31 -2.38
CA ALA A 92 -6.28 -8.99 -1.24
C ALA A 92 -4.90 -9.55 -1.61
N GLY A 93 -3.89 -9.27 -0.79
CA GLY A 93 -2.53 -9.72 -1.02
C GLY A 93 -1.68 -8.82 -1.93
N GLU A 94 -2.24 -7.77 -2.50
CA GLU A 94 -1.46 -6.79 -3.27
C GLU A 94 -0.68 -5.85 -2.37
N ASN A 95 0.48 -5.41 -2.85
CA ASN A 95 1.33 -4.45 -2.18
C ASN A 95 0.94 -3.01 -2.48
N THR A 96 1.21 -2.14 -1.53
CA THR A 96 1.11 -0.69 -1.74
C THR A 96 2.17 -0.21 -2.72
N ILE A 97 1.98 0.99 -3.30
CA ILE A 97 2.89 1.54 -4.32
C ILE A 97 4.34 1.63 -3.83
N ASN A 98 4.55 1.94 -2.57
CA ASN A 98 5.91 2.03 -2.01
C ASN A 98 6.64 0.69 -2.09
N TYR A 99 5.96 -0.40 -1.76
CA TYR A 99 6.52 -1.75 -1.82
C TYR A 99 6.55 -2.33 -3.23
N GLN A 100 5.64 -1.92 -4.11
CA GLN A 100 5.74 -2.23 -5.54
C GLN A 100 7.01 -1.62 -6.13
N LEU A 101 7.29 -0.34 -5.85
CA LEU A 101 8.52 0.34 -6.28
C LEU A 101 9.77 -0.30 -5.65
N GLY A 102 9.74 -0.63 -4.37
CA GLY A 102 10.82 -1.32 -3.68
C GLY A 102 11.12 -2.69 -4.28
N LYS A 103 10.09 -3.44 -4.66
CA LYS A 103 10.22 -4.73 -5.35
C LYS A 103 10.88 -4.56 -6.73
N GLU A 104 10.44 -3.59 -7.53
CA GLU A 104 11.04 -3.33 -8.85
C GLU A 104 12.52 -2.93 -8.71
N LEU A 105 12.86 -2.09 -7.73
CA LEU A 105 14.25 -1.73 -7.44
C LEU A 105 15.07 -2.98 -7.06
N TYR A 106 14.54 -3.83 -6.19
CA TYR A 106 15.21 -5.07 -5.79
C TYR A 106 15.46 -6.00 -6.97
N LEU A 107 14.47 -6.20 -7.83
CA LEU A 107 14.60 -7.01 -9.04
C LEU A 107 15.64 -6.42 -10.01
N THR A 108 15.67 -5.10 -10.15
CA THR A 108 16.67 -4.40 -10.98
C THR A 108 18.09 -4.61 -10.43
N ILE A 109 18.27 -4.52 -9.12
CA ILE A 109 19.56 -4.79 -8.47
C ILE A 109 20.00 -6.25 -8.71
N LEU A 110 19.09 -7.20 -8.64
CA LEU A 110 19.39 -8.61 -8.90
C LEU A 110 19.82 -8.84 -10.35
N GLU A 111 19.22 -8.12 -11.30
CA GLU A 111 19.49 -8.28 -12.73
C GLU A 111 20.79 -7.58 -13.15
N TYR A 112 21.01 -6.35 -12.69
CA TYR A 112 22.09 -5.49 -13.15
C TYR A 112 23.23 -5.30 -12.14
N GLY A 113 23.05 -5.76 -10.92
CA GLY A 113 24.01 -5.60 -9.83
C GLY A 113 23.88 -4.29 -9.08
N VAL A 114 24.72 -4.15 -8.03
CA VAL A 114 24.80 -2.93 -7.20
C VAL A 114 25.95 -2.07 -7.73
N TYR A 115 25.70 -0.78 -7.92
CA TYR A 115 26.69 0.20 -8.35
C TYR A 115 27.06 1.13 -7.20
#